data_0c55104dc49c8dbb3b3d70b588694774
#
_entry.id   0c55104dc49c8dbb3b3d70b588694774
#
_cell.length_a   1.000
_cell.length_b   1.000
_cell.length_c   1.000
_cell.angle_alpha   90.00
_cell.angle_beta   90.00
_cell.angle_gamma   90.00
#
_symmetry.space_group_name_H-M   'P 1'
#
loop_
_entity.id
_entity.type
_entity.pdbx_description
1 polymer ?
#
loop_
_entity_poly.entity_id
_entity_poly.type
_entity_poly.pdbx_seq_one_letter_code
_entity_poly.pdbx_strand_id
1 'polypeptide(L)'
;MIVVGGGDTGNDCVGTVLRQGCASVTELELMPAAPAERLPNNPWPEWPRTLRTDYGQLEAAQRQGSDPRLFLTTVKRCIAGEDGKLAAVEIANVERTPEGRFEPVAGTERELPCELLLIAAGFLGCDSANVENFELKLTPRGSAATVDGSHHIGENLFTAGDFRTGQSLVVRAIADGKAAAREVDVYLMGETPL
;
A
#
# COMPACT_ATOMS: atom_id res chain seq x y z
N MET A 1 2.98 -6.45 -18.86
CA MET A 1 2.74 -5.37 -17.85
C MET A 1 3.28 -5.79 -16.50
N ILE A 2 3.65 -4.82 -15.64
CA ILE A 2 4.14 -5.12 -14.29
C ILE A 2 3.36 -4.27 -13.28
N VAL A 3 2.96 -4.89 -12.18
CA VAL A 3 2.31 -4.23 -11.03
C VAL A 3 3.27 -4.29 -9.85
N VAL A 4 3.52 -3.16 -9.19
CA VAL A 4 4.37 -3.08 -7.99
C VAL A 4 3.48 -2.94 -6.75
N GLY A 5 3.50 -3.95 -5.90
CA GLY A 5 2.71 -4.06 -4.67
C GLY A 5 1.71 -5.21 -4.73
N GLY A 6 1.84 -6.16 -3.80
CA GLY A 6 1.03 -7.39 -3.71
C GLY A 6 -0.19 -7.29 -2.79
N GLY A 7 -0.62 -6.08 -2.42
CA GLY A 7 -1.82 -5.84 -1.62
C GLY A 7 -3.11 -5.82 -2.47
N ASP A 8 -4.22 -5.45 -1.83
CA ASP A 8 -5.55 -5.41 -2.47
C ASP A 8 -5.56 -4.56 -3.74
N THR A 9 -4.92 -3.39 -3.73
CA THR A 9 -4.82 -2.51 -4.91
C THR A 9 -4.01 -3.18 -6.03
N GLY A 10 -2.93 -3.88 -5.71
CA GLY A 10 -2.14 -4.63 -6.69
C GLY A 10 -2.96 -5.73 -7.34
N ASN A 11 -3.67 -6.52 -6.54
CA ASN A 11 -4.60 -7.55 -7.02
C ASN A 11 -5.68 -6.97 -7.95
N ASP A 12 -6.27 -5.82 -7.60
CA ASP A 12 -7.25 -5.12 -8.45
C ASP A 12 -6.64 -4.66 -9.77
N CYS A 13 -5.40 -4.16 -9.75
CA CYS A 13 -4.65 -3.83 -10.96
C CYS A 13 -4.44 -5.07 -11.83
N VAL A 14 -4.00 -6.20 -11.25
CA VAL A 14 -3.80 -7.47 -11.98
C VAL A 14 -5.10 -7.91 -12.67
N GLY A 15 -6.21 -7.99 -11.94
CA GLY A 15 -7.50 -8.37 -12.52
C GLY A 15 -8.00 -7.42 -13.61
N THR A 16 -7.81 -6.12 -13.40
CA THR A 16 -8.24 -5.10 -14.36
C THR A 16 -7.47 -5.17 -15.67
N VAL A 17 -6.14 -5.23 -15.63
CA VAL A 17 -5.32 -5.26 -16.86
C VAL A 17 -5.56 -6.52 -17.68
N LEU A 18 -5.81 -7.66 -17.02
CA LEU A 18 -6.18 -8.90 -17.71
C LEU A 18 -7.51 -8.79 -18.45
N ARG A 19 -8.50 -8.18 -17.84
CA ARG A 19 -9.81 -7.94 -18.47
C ARG A 19 -9.74 -6.92 -19.61
N GLN A 20 -8.77 -6.00 -19.56
CA GLN A 20 -8.47 -5.05 -20.62
C GLN A 20 -7.62 -5.66 -21.76
N GLY A 21 -7.29 -6.95 -21.70
CA GLY A 21 -6.61 -7.65 -22.79
C GLY A 21 -5.08 -7.64 -22.68
N CYS A 22 -4.52 -7.42 -21.51
CA CYS A 22 -3.09 -7.56 -21.28
C CYS A 22 -2.62 -8.99 -21.62
N ALA A 23 -1.54 -9.10 -22.39
CA ALA A 23 -0.98 -10.39 -22.79
C ALA A 23 -0.38 -11.17 -21.61
N SER A 24 0.31 -10.46 -20.72
CA SER A 24 0.88 -11.02 -19.49
C SER A 24 1.01 -9.96 -18.41
N VAL A 25 0.88 -10.37 -17.15
CA VAL A 25 1.08 -9.49 -15.98
C VAL A 25 1.97 -10.20 -14.95
N THR A 26 2.92 -9.45 -14.40
CA THR A 26 3.73 -9.85 -13.24
C THR A 26 3.49 -8.89 -12.11
N GLU A 27 3.28 -9.40 -10.91
CA GLU A 27 3.08 -8.62 -9.69
C GLU A 27 4.33 -8.74 -8.81
N LEU A 28 4.94 -7.61 -8.47
CA LEU A 28 6.15 -7.56 -7.63
C LEU A 28 5.76 -7.27 -6.20
N GLU A 29 6.10 -8.19 -5.29
CA GLU A 29 5.84 -8.04 -3.86
C GLU A 29 7.16 -7.92 -3.10
N LEU A 30 7.29 -6.85 -2.33
CA LEU A 30 8.47 -6.58 -1.51
C LEU A 30 8.60 -7.56 -0.34
N MET A 31 7.47 -8.00 0.21
CA MET A 31 7.43 -8.91 1.34
C MET A 31 7.68 -10.36 0.91
N PRO A 32 8.17 -11.22 1.82
CA PRO A 32 8.23 -12.66 1.57
C PRO A 32 6.81 -13.23 1.44
N ALA A 33 6.68 -14.33 0.70
CA ALA A 33 5.44 -15.09 0.67
C ALA A 33 5.04 -15.50 2.10
N ALA A 34 3.80 -15.23 2.45
CA ALA A 34 3.27 -15.72 3.73
C ALA A 34 3.21 -17.25 3.73
N PRO A 35 3.26 -17.90 4.89
CA PRO A 35 3.16 -19.35 4.99
C PRO A 35 1.80 -19.86 4.48
N ALA A 36 1.76 -21.08 3.95
CA ALA A 36 0.51 -21.69 3.49
C ALA A 36 -0.48 -21.94 4.64
N GLU A 37 0.05 -22.23 5.84
CA GLU A 37 -0.73 -22.55 7.04
C GLU A 37 -0.34 -21.63 8.19
N ARG A 38 -1.20 -21.55 9.21
CA ARG A 38 -0.92 -20.80 10.43
C ARG A 38 0.32 -21.30 11.14
N LEU A 39 1.19 -20.37 11.50
CA LEU A 39 2.34 -20.66 12.34
C LEU A 39 1.95 -20.60 13.85
N PRO A 40 2.73 -21.22 14.74
CA PRO A 40 2.50 -21.19 16.20
C PRO A 40 2.42 -19.76 16.79
N ASN A 41 3.09 -18.78 16.18
CA ASN A 41 3.06 -17.37 16.58
C ASN A 41 1.85 -16.60 16.03
N ASN A 42 0.90 -17.30 15.39
CA ASN A 42 -0.36 -16.73 14.90
C ASN A 42 -1.54 -17.66 15.24
N PRO A 43 -1.80 -17.91 16.54
CA PRO A 43 -2.87 -18.83 16.98
C PRO A 43 -4.27 -18.23 16.73
N TRP A 44 -5.27 -19.09 16.71
CA TRP A 44 -6.66 -18.65 16.78
C TRP A 44 -6.92 -17.99 18.18
N PRO A 45 -7.68 -16.89 18.28
CA PRO A 45 -8.58 -16.28 17.28
C PRO A 45 -7.94 -15.15 16.45
N GLU A 46 -6.65 -14.98 16.43
CA GLU A 46 -6.01 -13.96 15.61
C GLU A 46 -6.36 -14.12 14.13
N TRP A 47 -6.32 -13.00 13.41
CA TRP A 47 -6.46 -13.03 11.96
C TRP A 47 -5.36 -13.89 11.31
N PRO A 48 -5.70 -14.82 10.37
CA PRO A 48 -4.71 -15.71 9.79
C PRO A 48 -3.71 -14.95 8.90
N ARG A 49 -2.43 -15.07 9.23
CA ARG A 49 -1.30 -14.53 8.46
C ARG A 49 -0.78 -15.61 7.51
N THR A 50 -1.65 -16.04 6.59
CA THR A 50 -1.34 -17.08 5.61
C THR A 50 -1.37 -16.53 4.21
N LEU A 51 -0.70 -17.21 3.28
CA LEU A 51 -0.73 -16.85 1.86
C LEU A 51 -2.16 -16.89 1.35
N ARG A 52 -2.61 -15.76 0.85
CA ARG A 52 -3.90 -15.61 0.19
C ARG A 52 -3.67 -15.37 -1.28
N THR A 53 -4.53 -15.93 -2.09
CA THR A 53 -4.58 -15.65 -3.52
C THR A 53 -5.98 -15.11 -3.79
N ASP A 54 -6.04 -13.89 -4.26
CA ASP A 54 -7.30 -13.21 -4.52
C ASP A 54 -7.67 -13.32 -6.01
N TYR A 55 -8.85 -12.80 -6.38
CA TYR A 55 -9.49 -13.02 -7.68
C TYR A 55 -8.61 -12.67 -8.88
N GLY A 56 -7.89 -11.54 -8.84
CA GLY A 56 -7.03 -11.11 -9.93
C GLY A 56 -5.81 -12.02 -10.11
N GLN A 57 -5.19 -12.41 -9.01
CA GLN A 57 -4.07 -13.36 -9.00
C GLN A 57 -4.50 -14.75 -9.47
N LEU A 58 -5.70 -15.21 -9.07
CA LEU A 58 -6.28 -16.48 -9.55
C LEU A 58 -6.55 -16.44 -11.05
N GLU A 59 -7.13 -15.33 -11.53
CA GLU A 59 -7.37 -15.13 -12.97
C GLU A 59 -6.08 -15.11 -13.77
N ALA A 60 -5.03 -14.44 -13.26
CA ALA A 60 -3.71 -14.42 -13.86
C ALA A 60 -3.09 -15.82 -13.91
N ALA A 61 -3.14 -16.54 -12.79
CA ALA A 61 -2.60 -17.91 -12.72
C ALA A 61 -3.30 -18.86 -13.71
N GLN A 62 -4.62 -18.75 -13.87
CA GLN A 62 -5.37 -19.53 -14.83
C GLN A 62 -4.99 -19.21 -16.29
N ARG A 63 -4.81 -17.92 -16.61
CA ARG A 63 -4.46 -17.49 -17.98
C ARG A 63 -3.00 -17.76 -18.35
N GLN A 64 -2.08 -17.59 -17.40
CA GLN A 64 -0.63 -17.65 -17.64
C GLN A 64 -0.02 -19.00 -17.24
N GLY A 65 -0.75 -19.86 -16.51
CA GLY A 65 -0.29 -21.17 -16.04
C GLY A 65 0.60 -21.10 -14.79
N SER A 66 0.77 -19.92 -14.18
CA SER A 66 1.57 -19.72 -12.96
C SER A 66 1.10 -18.51 -12.16
N ASP A 67 1.40 -18.49 -10.87
CA ASP A 67 1.15 -17.33 -10.00
C ASP A 67 1.87 -16.10 -10.57
N PRO A 68 1.19 -14.95 -10.71
CA PRO A 68 1.81 -13.73 -11.25
C PRO A 68 2.82 -13.09 -10.31
N ARG A 69 2.85 -13.47 -9.03
CA ARG A 69 3.64 -12.80 -7.98
C ARG A 69 5.10 -13.25 -7.98
N LEU A 70 5.98 -12.26 -7.87
CA LEU A 70 7.39 -12.41 -7.53
C LEU A 70 7.62 -11.76 -6.16
N PHE A 71 7.78 -12.60 -5.15
CA PHE A 71 8.04 -12.16 -3.77
C PHE A 71 9.50 -11.73 -3.58
N LEU A 72 9.75 -10.91 -2.55
CA LEU A 72 11.09 -10.38 -2.25
C LEU A 72 11.74 -9.74 -3.47
N THR A 73 10.97 -8.94 -4.22
CA THR A 73 11.42 -8.36 -5.48
C THR A 73 11.02 -6.89 -5.56
N THR A 74 11.93 -6.05 -6.06
CA THR A 74 11.70 -4.63 -6.29
C THR A 74 12.16 -4.19 -7.67
N VAL A 75 11.63 -3.04 -8.14
CA VAL A 75 12.11 -2.36 -9.35
C VAL A 75 13.31 -1.49 -8.99
N LYS A 76 14.40 -1.61 -9.75
CA LYS A 76 15.58 -0.73 -9.64
C LYS A 76 15.50 0.45 -10.60
N ARG A 77 15.11 0.22 -11.84
CA ARG A 77 14.99 1.27 -12.85
C ARG A 77 14.06 0.87 -13.99
N CYS A 78 13.51 1.88 -14.65
CA CYS A 78 12.80 1.74 -15.91
C CYS A 78 13.79 1.85 -17.09
N ILE A 79 13.54 1.09 -18.14
CA ILE A 79 14.35 1.08 -19.35
C ILE A 79 13.48 1.53 -20.51
N ALA A 80 13.89 2.63 -21.16
CA ALA A 80 13.21 3.15 -22.33
C ALA A 80 13.64 2.39 -23.60
N GLY A 81 12.70 2.20 -24.50
CA GLY A 81 12.95 1.77 -25.85
C GLY A 81 13.46 2.89 -26.77
N GLU A 82 13.70 2.57 -28.03
CA GLU A 82 14.16 3.55 -29.04
C GLU A 82 13.15 4.67 -29.30
N ASP A 83 11.86 4.40 -29.05
CA ASP A 83 10.77 5.40 -29.17
C ASP A 83 10.58 6.26 -27.91
N GLY A 84 11.43 6.10 -26.89
CA GLY A 84 11.38 6.80 -25.62
C GLY A 84 10.30 6.33 -24.65
N LYS A 85 9.51 5.28 -25.02
CA LYS A 85 8.52 4.66 -24.12
C LYS A 85 9.15 3.58 -23.27
N LEU A 86 8.44 3.18 -22.22
CA LEU A 86 8.85 2.07 -21.36
C LEU A 86 8.89 0.77 -22.17
N ALA A 87 10.05 0.11 -22.21
CA ALA A 87 10.24 -1.15 -22.91
C ALA A 87 10.56 -2.32 -21.94
N ALA A 88 11.22 -2.01 -20.83
CA ALA A 88 11.55 -3.01 -19.81
C ALA A 88 11.72 -2.35 -18.44
N VAL A 89 11.76 -3.17 -17.40
CA VAL A 89 12.21 -2.77 -16.06
C VAL A 89 13.33 -3.69 -15.60
N GLU A 90 14.34 -3.12 -14.96
CA GLU A 90 15.32 -3.88 -14.20
C GLU A 90 14.77 -4.11 -12.80
N ILE A 91 14.65 -5.37 -12.42
CA ILE A 91 14.25 -5.78 -11.07
C ILE A 91 15.43 -6.43 -10.35
N ALA A 92 15.37 -6.47 -9.02
CA ALA A 92 16.30 -7.23 -8.19
C ALA A 92 15.56 -7.91 -7.04
N ASN A 93 16.12 -9.00 -6.56
CA ASN A 93 15.66 -9.58 -5.30
C ASN A 93 16.04 -8.63 -4.16
N VAL A 94 15.27 -8.68 -3.06
CA VAL A 94 15.56 -7.90 -1.85
C VAL A 94 15.71 -8.82 -0.65
N GLU A 95 16.49 -8.36 0.30
CA GLU A 95 16.58 -8.97 1.63
C GLU A 95 16.26 -7.95 2.71
N ARG A 96 15.78 -8.44 3.86
CA ARG A 96 15.45 -7.60 4.99
C ARG A 96 16.68 -7.38 5.85
N THR A 97 17.08 -6.12 6.02
CA THR A 97 18.20 -5.75 6.91
C THR A 97 17.82 -5.93 8.40
N PRO A 98 18.81 -5.99 9.30
CA PRO A 98 18.56 -5.98 10.76
C PRO A 98 17.72 -4.80 11.24
N GLU A 99 17.83 -3.64 10.57
CA GLU A 99 17.05 -2.42 10.83
C GLU A 99 15.61 -2.52 10.30
N GLY A 100 15.26 -3.60 9.61
CA GLY A 100 13.92 -3.90 9.09
C GLY A 100 13.61 -3.27 7.73
N ARG A 101 14.60 -2.67 7.04
CA ARG A 101 14.47 -2.17 5.67
C ARG A 101 14.69 -3.29 4.67
N PHE A 102 14.17 -3.11 3.46
CA PHE A 102 14.46 -4.01 2.34
C PHE A 102 15.50 -3.36 1.43
N GLU A 103 16.58 -4.09 1.15
CA GLU A 103 17.65 -3.64 0.28
C GLU A 103 17.88 -4.62 -0.87
N PRO A 104 18.15 -4.11 -2.08
CA PRO A 104 18.42 -4.97 -3.23
C PRO A 104 19.69 -5.82 -3.02
N VAL A 105 19.59 -7.10 -3.36
CA VAL A 105 20.70 -8.05 -3.32
C VAL A 105 21.50 -7.93 -4.63
N ALA A 106 22.77 -7.53 -4.53
CA ALA A 106 23.63 -7.37 -5.67
C ALA A 106 23.83 -8.69 -6.44
N GLY A 107 23.84 -8.63 -7.77
CA GLY A 107 23.99 -9.80 -8.65
C GLY A 107 22.71 -10.59 -8.89
N THR A 108 21.56 -10.09 -8.41
CA THR A 108 20.24 -10.68 -8.68
C THR A 108 19.44 -9.89 -9.71
N GLU A 109 20.06 -8.86 -10.28
CA GLU A 109 19.44 -8.00 -11.27
C GLU A 109 19.06 -8.78 -12.53
N ARG A 110 17.83 -8.53 -13.00
CA ARG A 110 17.34 -9.07 -14.28
C ARG A 110 16.35 -8.11 -14.92
N GLU A 111 16.28 -8.12 -16.22
CA GLU A 111 15.35 -7.32 -16.98
C GLU A 111 14.07 -8.10 -17.28
N LEU A 112 12.93 -7.46 -17.14
CA LEU A 112 11.62 -7.96 -17.55
C LEU A 112 11.02 -7.03 -18.60
N PRO A 113 10.51 -7.55 -19.73
CA PRO A 113 9.77 -6.75 -20.70
C PRO A 113 8.57 -6.06 -20.03
N CYS A 114 8.41 -4.75 -20.25
CA CYS A 114 7.36 -3.98 -19.61
C CYS A 114 6.97 -2.77 -20.46
N GLU A 115 5.75 -2.75 -20.95
CA GLU A 115 5.18 -1.61 -21.70
C GLU A 115 4.35 -0.70 -20.79
N LEU A 116 3.88 -1.21 -19.63
CA LEU A 116 3.17 -0.45 -18.61
C LEU A 116 3.54 -0.95 -17.23
N LEU A 117 3.99 -0.02 -16.39
CA LEU A 117 4.27 -0.22 -14.96
C LEU A 117 3.21 0.49 -14.14
N LEU A 118 2.50 -0.27 -13.29
CA LEU A 118 1.52 0.24 -12.34
C LEU A 118 2.11 0.19 -10.93
N ILE A 119 2.06 1.31 -10.20
CA ILE A 119 2.56 1.41 -8.84
C ILE A 119 1.38 1.35 -7.88
N ALA A 120 1.29 0.25 -7.12
CA ALA A 120 0.28 -0.02 -6.11
C ALA A 120 0.92 -0.26 -4.72
N ALA A 121 2.01 0.46 -4.44
CA ALA A 121 2.90 0.25 -3.28
C ALA A 121 2.51 1.07 -2.03
N GLY A 122 1.24 1.42 -1.89
CA GLY A 122 0.72 2.18 -0.74
C GLY A 122 0.84 3.69 -0.94
N PHE A 123 0.98 4.42 0.16
CA PHE A 123 0.87 5.87 0.20
C PHE A 123 2.05 6.48 0.97
N LEU A 124 2.36 7.73 0.69
CA LEU A 124 3.47 8.46 1.30
C LEU A 124 3.07 9.35 2.49
N GLY A 125 1.77 9.48 2.75
CA GLY A 125 1.23 10.33 3.81
C GLY A 125 0.25 11.38 3.29
N CYS A 126 0.12 12.49 4.02
CA CYS A 126 -0.75 13.60 3.65
C CYS A 126 -0.26 14.30 2.38
N ASP A 127 -1.21 14.79 1.59
CA ASP A 127 -0.93 15.60 0.41
C ASP A 127 -0.21 16.91 0.78
N SER A 128 0.84 17.27 0.02
CA SER A 128 1.68 18.42 0.31
C SER A 128 0.92 19.76 0.26
N ALA A 129 -0.04 19.90 -0.64
CA ALA A 129 -0.83 21.12 -0.74
C ALA A 129 -1.70 21.34 0.51
N ASN A 130 -2.27 20.25 1.07
CA ASN A 130 -3.01 20.34 2.33
C ASN A 130 -2.07 20.64 3.50
N VAL A 131 -0.88 20.04 3.52
CA VAL A 131 0.12 20.31 4.57
C VAL A 131 0.52 21.78 4.58
N GLU A 132 0.78 22.37 3.41
CA GLU A 132 1.15 23.78 3.28
C GLU A 132 -0.02 24.72 3.60
N ASN A 133 -1.20 24.47 3.00
CA ASN A 133 -2.37 25.36 3.16
C ASN A 133 -2.90 25.45 4.58
N PHE A 134 -2.77 24.39 5.37
CA PHE A 134 -3.23 24.33 6.76
C PHE A 134 -2.08 24.34 7.77
N GLU A 135 -0.85 24.56 7.33
CA GLU A 135 0.36 24.60 8.17
C GLU A 135 0.48 23.38 9.10
N LEU A 136 0.20 22.18 8.54
CA LEU A 136 0.11 20.96 9.33
C LEU A 136 1.47 20.48 9.80
N LYS A 137 1.54 20.07 11.05
CA LYS A 137 2.65 19.26 11.56
C LYS A 137 2.39 17.79 11.19
N LEU A 138 3.43 17.10 10.74
CA LEU A 138 3.33 15.69 10.39
C LEU A 138 4.01 14.80 11.43
N THR A 139 3.45 13.61 11.60
CA THR A 139 4.10 12.52 12.30
C THR A 139 5.27 11.96 11.47
N PRO A 140 6.18 11.16 12.03
CA PRO A 140 7.23 10.50 11.27
C PRO A 140 6.71 9.58 10.12
N ARG A 141 5.43 9.22 10.16
CA ARG A 141 4.75 8.41 9.12
C ARG A 141 4.04 9.26 8.06
N GLY A 142 4.16 10.59 8.13
CA GLY A 142 3.52 11.49 7.16
C GLY A 142 2.03 11.75 7.40
N SER A 143 1.44 11.28 8.48
CA SER A 143 0.05 11.61 8.88
C SER A 143 0.02 12.95 9.63
N ALA A 144 -1.13 13.63 9.66
CA ALA A 144 -1.29 14.85 10.43
C ALA A 144 -1.10 14.60 11.94
N ALA A 145 -0.21 15.35 12.56
CA ALA A 145 0.02 15.29 14.01
C ALA A 145 -1.10 16.02 14.73
N THR A 146 -1.64 15.41 15.77
CA THR A 146 -2.74 15.96 16.59
C THR A 146 -2.26 16.36 17.98
N VAL A 147 -3.06 17.16 18.68
CA VAL A 147 -2.80 17.54 20.06
C VAL A 147 -3.26 16.39 20.97
N ASP A 148 -2.35 15.86 21.79
CA ASP A 148 -2.61 14.84 22.81
C ASP A 148 -3.39 13.61 22.32
N GLY A 149 -3.20 13.24 21.04
CA GLY A 149 -3.87 12.08 20.44
C GLY A 149 -5.36 12.30 20.13
N SER A 150 -5.88 13.51 20.32
CA SER A 150 -7.24 13.91 19.93
C SER A 150 -7.39 13.97 18.40
N HIS A 151 -8.52 14.48 17.91
CA HIS A 151 -8.72 14.82 16.49
C HIS A 151 -8.35 16.26 16.17
N HIS A 152 -7.99 17.07 17.19
CA HIS A 152 -7.70 18.48 17.07
C HIS A 152 -6.25 18.73 16.61
N ILE A 153 -6.04 19.61 15.62
CA ILE A 153 -4.73 19.93 15.05
C ILE A 153 -4.37 21.43 15.13
N GLY A 154 -5.30 22.28 15.46
CA GLY A 154 -5.11 23.73 15.57
C GLY A 154 -6.42 24.39 15.95
N GLU A 155 -6.48 25.71 16.09
CA GLU A 155 -7.62 26.43 16.67
C GLU A 155 -8.99 25.86 16.34
N ASN A 156 -9.38 25.82 15.06
CA ASN A 156 -10.66 25.30 14.57
C ASN A 156 -10.46 24.12 13.60
N LEU A 157 -9.29 23.52 13.58
CA LEU A 157 -8.95 22.45 12.64
C LEU A 157 -8.99 21.09 13.33
N PHE A 158 -9.68 20.17 12.70
CA PHE A 158 -9.79 18.78 13.11
C PHE A 158 -9.39 17.87 11.95
N THR A 159 -8.93 16.69 12.27
CA THR A 159 -8.53 15.66 11.31
C THR A 159 -9.09 14.31 11.70
N ALA A 160 -9.39 13.48 10.72
CA ALA A 160 -9.91 12.13 10.94
C ALA A 160 -9.50 11.15 9.83
N GLY A 161 -9.72 9.88 10.08
CA GLY A 161 -9.49 8.80 9.14
C GLY A 161 -8.04 8.66 8.74
N ASP A 162 -7.80 8.33 7.48
CA ASP A 162 -6.47 8.05 6.95
C ASP A 162 -5.51 9.25 7.07
N PHE A 163 -6.04 10.45 7.03
CA PHE A 163 -5.25 11.66 7.18
C PHE A 163 -4.61 11.79 8.57
N ARG A 164 -5.30 11.29 9.61
CA ARG A 164 -4.84 11.28 11.00
C ARG A 164 -4.05 10.01 11.35
N THR A 165 -4.59 8.85 10.99
CA THR A 165 -4.09 7.56 11.49
C THR A 165 -3.18 6.83 10.49
N GLY A 166 -3.10 7.34 9.26
CA GLY A 166 -2.54 6.62 8.12
C GLY A 166 -3.57 5.66 7.51
N GLN A 167 -3.28 5.20 6.30
CA GLN A 167 -4.19 4.39 5.50
C GLN A 167 -4.48 3.05 6.16
N SER A 168 -5.78 2.72 6.21
CA SER A 168 -6.25 1.49 6.84
C SER A 168 -7.62 1.06 6.29
N LEU A 169 -8.33 0.19 7.01
CA LEU A 169 -9.65 -0.26 6.59
C LEU A 169 -10.69 0.87 6.69
N VAL A 170 -11.62 0.91 5.73
CA VAL A 170 -12.71 1.90 5.70
C VAL A 170 -13.51 1.94 7.00
N VAL A 171 -13.71 0.81 7.66
CA VAL A 171 -14.42 0.75 8.96
C VAL A 171 -13.69 1.51 10.06
N ARG A 172 -12.37 1.58 10.02
CA ARG A 172 -11.56 2.38 10.95
C ARG A 172 -11.68 3.86 10.65
N ALA A 173 -11.63 4.24 9.36
CA ALA A 173 -11.84 5.62 8.95
C ALA A 173 -13.23 6.14 9.35
N ILE A 174 -14.28 5.31 9.20
CA ILE A 174 -15.64 5.65 9.65
C ILE A 174 -15.70 5.82 11.18
N ALA A 175 -15.09 4.89 11.94
CA ALA A 175 -15.07 4.96 13.40
C ALA A 175 -14.33 6.22 13.89
N ASP A 176 -13.19 6.51 13.28
CA ASP A 176 -12.38 7.69 13.58
C ASP A 176 -13.12 8.98 13.23
N GLY A 177 -13.82 9.03 12.08
CA GLY A 177 -14.67 10.17 11.71
C GLY A 177 -15.82 10.42 12.68
N LYS A 178 -16.46 9.37 13.21
CA LYS A 178 -17.49 9.50 14.26
C LYS A 178 -16.92 10.06 15.56
N ALA A 179 -15.72 9.59 15.94
CA ALA A 179 -15.04 10.12 17.13
C ALA A 179 -14.66 11.60 16.95
N ALA A 180 -14.17 11.98 15.77
CA ALA A 180 -13.90 13.37 15.42
C ALA A 180 -15.17 14.24 15.51
N ALA A 181 -16.29 13.77 14.97
CA ALA A 181 -17.56 14.49 15.01
C ALA A 181 -18.00 14.77 16.46
N ARG A 182 -17.83 13.79 17.35
CA ARG A 182 -18.07 13.96 18.78
C ARG A 182 -17.17 15.04 19.40
N GLU A 183 -15.88 15.04 19.09
CA GLU A 183 -14.95 16.06 19.60
C GLU A 183 -15.28 17.46 19.06
N VAL A 184 -15.67 17.58 17.80
CA VAL A 184 -16.14 18.83 17.19
C VAL A 184 -17.40 19.34 17.92
N ASP A 185 -18.35 18.46 18.21
CA ASP A 185 -19.58 18.81 18.92
C ASP A 185 -19.28 19.33 20.34
N VAL A 186 -18.42 18.64 21.09
CA VAL A 186 -17.92 19.12 22.39
C VAL A 186 -17.23 20.47 22.27
N TYR A 187 -16.41 20.68 21.27
CA TYR A 187 -15.69 21.93 21.03
C TYR A 187 -16.65 23.11 20.78
N LEU A 188 -17.71 22.87 20.00
CA LEU A 188 -18.68 23.92 19.65
C LEU A 188 -19.74 24.15 20.73
N MET A 189 -20.20 23.10 21.40
CA MET A 189 -21.36 23.13 22.30
C MET A 189 -20.99 23.01 23.80
N GLY A 190 -19.75 22.60 24.10
CA GLY A 190 -19.30 22.33 25.47
C GLY A 190 -19.64 20.91 25.96
N GLU A 191 -20.64 20.28 25.40
CA GLU A 191 -21.10 18.91 25.69
C GLU A 191 -21.63 18.25 24.42
N THR A 192 -21.81 16.93 24.42
CA THR A 192 -22.33 16.19 23.27
C THR A 192 -23.26 15.06 23.71
N PRO A 193 -24.37 14.81 22.99
CA PRO A 193 -25.21 13.64 23.15
C PRO A 193 -24.74 12.45 22.31
N LEU A 194 -23.66 12.62 21.49
CA LEU A 194 -23.13 11.60 20.56
C LEU A 194 -22.30 10.54 21.26
#